data_b3692664db5d0d7843bfaef20937f47c
#
_entry.id   b3692664db5d0d7843bfaef20937f47c
#
_cell.length_a   1.000
_cell.length_b   1.000
_cell.length_c   1.000
_cell.angle_alpha   90.00
_cell.angle_beta   90.00
_cell.angle_gamma   90.00
#
_symmetry.space_group_name_H-M   'P 1'
#
loop_
_entity.id
_entity.type
_entity.pdbx_description
1 polymer ?
#
loop_
_entity_poly.entity_id
_entity_poly.type
_entity_poly.pdbx_seq_one_letter_code
_entity_poly.pdbx_strand_id
1 'polypeptide(L)'
;MVLGDIVTGINLVRQSVDFIKSTINTAKDVNDIVGAIDDLLDGEQQINAKRSKKDGVSLKDQLGIKSVAHEVIDAKIAAEQRYEMSILIDQRFGHGTFKSIVDLRAKRIQEAKERAKEEAKARKA
;
A
#
# COMPACT_ATOMS: atom_id res chain seq x y z
N MET A 1 -14.57 -1.09 -21.51
CA MET A 1 -14.43 -2.20 -20.63
C MET A 1 -13.11 -2.11 -19.88
N VAL A 2 -13.17 -2.25 -18.64
CA VAL A 2 -12.07 -1.84 -17.79
C VAL A 2 -11.43 -2.97 -16.98
N LEU A 3 -11.59 -4.20 -17.42
CA LEU A 3 -10.97 -5.30 -16.69
C LEU A 3 -9.45 -5.17 -16.62
N GLY A 4 -8.85 -4.61 -17.65
CA GLY A 4 -7.43 -4.38 -17.66
C GLY A 4 -6.97 -3.30 -16.71
N ASP A 5 -7.91 -2.48 -16.22
CA ASP A 5 -7.57 -1.38 -15.32
C ASP A 5 -7.62 -1.79 -13.86
N ILE A 6 -8.09 -3.00 -13.57
CA ILE A 6 -8.12 -3.48 -12.19
C ILE A 6 -6.74 -3.96 -11.81
N VAL A 7 -6.07 -3.20 -10.96
CA VAL A 7 -4.74 -3.53 -10.49
C VAL A 7 -4.86 -4.18 -9.12
N THR A 8 -4.43 -5.43 -9.02
CA THR A 8 -4.46 -6.12 -7.72
C THR A 8 -3.41 -5.51 -6.80
N GLY A 9 -3.62 -5.67 -5.49
CA GLY A 9 -2.69 -5.15 -4.51
C GLY A 9 -1.25 -5.59 -4.76
N ILE A 10 -1.03 -6.87 -5.07
CA ILE A 10 0.32 -7.37 -5.32
C ILE A 10 0.94 -6.78 -6.59
N ASN A 11 0.15 -6.58 -7.63
CA ASN A 11 0.65 -5.96 -8.85
C ASN A 11 1.01 -4.50 -8.61
N LEU A 12 0.22 -3.80 -7.81
CA LEU A 12 0.51 -2.42 -7.45
C LEU A 12 1.82 -2.34 -6.67
N VAL A 13 2.05 -3.26 -5.74
CA VAL A 13 3.31 -3.35 -5.00
C VAL A 13 4.48 -3.54 -5.96
N ARG A 14 4.37 -4.50 -6.88
CA ARG A 14 5.45 -4.80 -7.82
C ARG A 14 5.76 -3.63 -8.75
N GLN A 15 4.73 -2.98 -9.28
CA GLN A 15 4.92 -1.82 -10.15
C GLN A 15 5.60 -0.68 -9.40
N SER A 16 5.19 -0.45 -8.16
CA SER A 16 5.77 0.60 -7.33
C SER A 16 7.25 0.32 -7.05
N VAL A 17 7.57 -0.91 -6.70
CA VAL A 17 8.95 -1.33 -6.43
C VAL A 17 9.81 -1.16 -7.68
N ASP A 18 9.32 -1.59 -8.83
CA ASP A 18 10.06 -1.45 -10.09
C ASP A 18 10.34 0.02 -10.40
N PHE A 19 9.35 0.88 -10.21
CA PHE A 19 9.53 2.30 -10.44
C PHE A 19 10.58 2.89 -9.49
N ILE A 20 10.49 2.57 -8.20
CA ILE A 20 11.44 3.08 -7.20
C ILE A 20 12.85 2.62 -7.56
N LYS A 21 13.04 1.33 -7.83
CA LYS A 21 14.37 0.80 -8.16
C LYS A 21 14.97 1.43 -9.40
N SER A 22 14.15 1.71 -10.41
CA SER A 22 14.65 2.28 -11.66
C SER A 22 14.90 3.78 -11.55
N THR A 23 14.30 4.46 -10.60
CA THR A 23 14.31 5.92 -10.53
C THR A 23 15.17 6.46 -9.38
N ILE A 24 15.33 5.71 -8.31
CA ILE A 24 15.88 6.24 -7.06
C ILE A 24 17.28 6.83 -7.21
N ASN A 25 18.12 6.25 -8.07
CA ASN A 25 19.50 6.73 -8.22
C ASN A 25 19.58 8.04 -9.00
N THR A 26 18.57 8.35 -9.82
CA THR A 26 18.54 9.57 -10.61
C THR A 26 17.55 10.59 -10.07
N ALA A 27 16.80 10.24 -9.03
CA ALA A 27 15.84 11.15 -8.42
C ALA A 27 16.56 12.33 -7.78
N LYS A 28 16.05 13.53 -8.03
CA LYS A 28 16.62 14.74 -7.46
C LYS A 28 16.29 14.86 -5.98
N ASP A 29 15.06 14.48 -5.62
CA ASP A 29 14.67 14.42 -4.23
C ASP A 29 13.58 13.37 -4.06
N VAL A 30 13.13 13.18 -2.83
CA VAL A 30 12.15 12.15 -2.52
C VAL A 30 10.80 12.37 -3.20
N ASN A 31 10.50 13.61 -3.58
CA ASN A 31 9.24 13.90 -4.28
C ASN A 31 9.10 13.14 -5.58
N ASP A 32 10.22 12.81 -6.23
CA ASP A 32 10.19 12.08 -7.49
C ASP A 32 9.66 10.65 -7.33
N ILE A 33 9.69 10.10 -6.12
CA ILE A 33 9.23 8.74 -5.89
C ILE A 33 8.09 8.65 -4.87
N VAL A 34 7.60 9.78 -4.37
CA VAL A 34 6.52 9.78 -3.36
C VAL A 34 5.26 9.07 -3.86
N GLY A 35 4.90 9.30 -5.13
CA GLY A 35 3.74 8.63 -5.70
C GLY A 35 3.88 7.11 -5.69
N ALA A 36 5.08 6.61 -5.99
CA ALA A 36 5.33 5.18 -5.96
C ALA A 36 5.32 4.63 -4.53
N ILE A 37 5.82 5.41 -3.57
CA ILE A 37 5.76 5.01 -2.16
C ILE A 37 4.31 4.89 -1.71
N ASP A 38 3.47 5.86 -2.08
CA ASP A 38 2.06 5.82 -1.77
C ASP A 38 1.38 4.59 -2.37
N ASP A 39 1.69 4.28 -3.62
CA ASP A 39 1.14 3.10 -4.30
C ASP A 39 1.60 1.81 -3.63
N LEU A 40 2.84 1.75 -3.19
CA LEU A 40 3.36 0.59 -2.47
C LEU A 40 2.57 0.34 -1.18
N LEU A 41 2.36 1.39 -0.41
CA LEU A 41 1.61 1.29 0.84
C LEU A 41 0.14 0.96 0.59
N ASP A 42 -0.44 1.54 -0.44
CA ASP A 42 -1.81 1.27 -0.83
C ASP A 42 -1.98 -0.18 -1.27
N GLY A 43 -1.03 -0.69 -2.07
CA GLY A 43 -1.06 -2.09 -2.50
C GLY A 43 -1.00 -3.05 -1.33
N GLU A 44 -0.12 -2.78 -0.37
CA GLU A 44 -0.03 -3.60 0.84
C GLU A 44 -1.33 -3.55 1.63
N GLN A 45 -1.92 -2.38 1.75
CA GLN A 45 -3.18 -2.20 2.45
C GLN A 45 -4.31 -3.00 1.78
N GLN A 46 -4.36 -3.01 0.46
CA GLN A 46 -5.36 -3.78 -0.28
C GLN A 46 -5.21 -5.27 -0.02
N ILE A 47 -3.99 -5.78 0.02
CA ILE A 47 -3.74 -7.19 0.32
C ILE A 47 -4.23 -7.54 1.70
N ASN A 48 -3.93 -6.71 2.68
CA ASN A 48 -4.34 -6.95 4.07
C ASN A 48 -5.85 -6.83 4.25
N ALA A 49 -6.48 -5.89 3.57
CA ALA A 49 -7.94 -5.74 3.61
C ALA A 49 -8.65 -6.95 3.03
N LYS A 50 -8.10 -7.50 1.95
CA LYS A 50 -8.65 -8.70 1.32
C LYS A 50 -8.60 -9.89 2.27
N ARG A 51 -7.51 -10.03 3.01
CA ARG A 51 -7.37 -11.10 3.99
C ARG A 51 -8.39 -10.95 5.11
N SER A 52 -8.61 -9.74 5.58
CA SER A 52 -9.57 -9.47 6.65
C SER A 52 -11.00 -9.80 6.21
N LYS A 53 -11.35 -9.50 4.97
CA LYS A 53 -12.68 -9.77 4.46
C LYS A 53 -13.00 -11.26 4.36
N LYS A 54 -12.00 -12.10 4.31
CA LYS A 54 -12.22 -13.54 4.18
C LYS A 54 -12.87 -14.19 5.39
N ASP A 55 -12.85 -13.52 6.51
CA ASP A 55 -13.52 -14.06 7.70
C ASP A 55 -15.02 -14.19 7.51
N GLY A 56 -15.60 -13.42 6.59
CA GLY A 56 -17.03 -13.48 6.30
C GLY A 56 -17.39 -14.24 5.04
N VAL A 57 -16.43 -14.87 4.40
CA VAL A 57 -16.65 -15.58 3.14
C VAL A 57 -17.12 -17.01 3.42
N SER A 58 -17.81 -17.61 2.45
CA SER A 58 -18.35 -18.96 2.58
C SER A 58 -17.26 -19.97 2.96
N LEU A 59 -17.67 -21.01 3.65
CA LEU A 59 -16.77 -22.07 4.08
C LEU A 59 -16.01 -22.69 2.90
N LYS A 60 -16.68 -22.83 1.78
CA LYS A 60 -16.08 -23.41 0.58
C LYS A 60 -14.86 -22.59 0.14
N ASP A 61 -14.99 -21.27 0.14
CA ASP A 61 -13.90 -20.39 -0.26
C ASP A 61 -12.79 -20.38 0.79
N GLN A 62 -13.16 -20.47 2.05
CA GLN A 62 -12.19 -20.51 3.14
C GLN A 62 -11.33 -21.78 3.10
N LEU A 63 -11.86 -22.86 2.59
CA LEU A 63 -11.12 -24.11 2.48
C LEU A 63 -10.23 -24.19 1.24
N GLY A 64 -10.29 -23.20 0.37
CA GLY A 64 -9.43 -23.17 -0.80
C GLY A 64 -7.98 -22.91 -0.44
N ILE A 65 -7.22 -23.97 -0.23
CA ILE A 65 -5.82 -23.88 0.18
C ILE A 65 -4.99 -23.02 -0.76
N LYS A 66 -5.21 -23.14 -2.07
CA LYS A 66 -4.49 -22.33 -3.04
C LYS A 66 -4.74 -20.84 -2.82
N SER A 67 -6.00 -20.49 -2.60
CA SER A 67 -6.37 -19.10 -2.38
C SER A 67 -5.74 -18.53 -1.12
N VAL A 68 -5.80 -19.29 -0.03
CA VAL A 68 -5.20 -18.90 1.24
C VAL A 68 -3.68 -18.76 1.10
N ALA A 69 -3.06 -19.73 0.43
CA ALA A 69 -1.61 -19.71 0.24
C ALA A 69 -1.19 -18.48 -0.56
N HIS A 70 -1.91 -18.14 -1.63
CA HIS A 70 -1.60 -16.95 -2.43
C HIS A 70 -1.70 -15.68 -1.61
N GLU A 71 -2.71 -15.57 -0.75
CA GLU A 71 -2.87 -14.39 0.08
C GLU A 71 -1.75 -14.24 1.11
N VAL A 72 -1.37 -15.35 1.73
CA VAL A 72 -0.26 -15.33 2.69
C VAL A 72 1.03 -14.95 1.99
N ILE A 73 1.29 -15.53 0.81
CA ILE A 73 2.49 -15.25 0.04
C ILE A 73 2.50 -13.80 -0.39
N ASP A 74 1.39 -13.28 -0.91
CA ASP A 74 1.30 -11.90 -1.36
C ASP A 74 1.56 -10.93 -0.21
N ALA A 75 0.99 -11.18 0.96
CA ALA A 75 1.21 -10.34 2.13
C ALA A 75 2.68 -10.35 2.56
N LYS A 76 3.30 -11.51 2.48
CA LYS A 76 4.71 -11.65 2.85
C LYS A 76 5.61 -10.91 1.85
N ILE A 77 5.33 -11.06 0.56
CA ILE A 77 6.07 -10.37 -0.49
C ILE A 77 5.94 -8.86 -0.29
N ALA A 78 4.72 -8.36 -0.05
CA ALA A 78 4.50 -6.94 0.15
C ALA A 78 5.28 -6.41 1.33
N ALA A 79 5.29 -7.13 2.45
CA ALA A 79 6.04 -6.72 3.64
C ALA A 79 7.54 -6.72 3.38
N GLU A 80 8.05 -7.72 2.66
CA GLU A 80 9.47 -7.77 2.31
C GLU A 80 9.86 -6.63 1.38
N GLN A 81 9.04 -6.34 0.39
CA GLN A 81 9.30 -5.26 -0.56
C GLN A 81 9.26 -3.90 0.14
N ARG A 82 8.31 -3.71 1.04
CA ARG A 82 8.25 -2.47 1.82
C ARG A 82 9.52 -2.29 2.63
N TYR A 83 10.00 -3.34 3.25
CA TYR A 83 11.24 -3.29 4.03
C TYR A 83 12.44 -2.96 3.15
N GLU A 84 12.58 -3.63 2.00
CA GLU A 84 13.66 -3.37 1.07
C GLU A 84 13.65 -1.93 0.56
N MET A 85 12.46 -1.43 0.22
CA MET A 85 12.35 -0.06 -0.26
C MET A 85 12.67 0.95 0.84
N SER A 86 12.32 0.65 2.08
CA SER A 86 12.67 1.53 3.20
C SER A 86 14.19 1.69 3.32
N ILE A 87 14.92 0.60 3.11
CA ILE A 87 16.38 0.64 3.16
C ILE A 87 16.93 1.48 2.01
N LEU A 88 16.47 1.24 0.80
CA LEU A 88 16.93 1.99 -0.37
C LEU A 88 16.64 3.48 -0.24
N ILE A 89 15.46 3.81 0.21
CA ILE A 89 15.05 5.21 0.36
C ILE A 89 15.86 5.90 1.44
N ASP A 90 16.07 5.23 2.57
CA ASP A 90 16.86 5.81 3.65
C ASP A 90 18.33 5.96 3.28
N GLN A 91 18.87 5.02 2.49
CA GLN A 91 20.25 5.13 2.01
C GLN A 91 20.41 6.32 1.06
N ARG A 92 19.42 6.55 0.23
CA ARG A 92 19.50 7.60 -0.78
C ARG A 92 19.19 8.99 -0.24
N PHE A 93 18.20 9.10 0.64
CA PHE A 93 17.69 10.40 1.10
C PHE A 93 17.93 10.68 2.59
N GLY A 94 18.39 9.70 3.33
CA GLY A 94 18.71 9.87 4.76
C GLY A 94 17.91 8.93 5.63
N HIS A 95 18.53 8.51 6.73
CA HIS A 95 17.90 7.60 7.68
C HIS A 95 16.61 8.20 8.24
N GLY A 96 15.56 7.42 8.26
CA GLY A 96 14.27 7.86 8.78
C GLY A 96 13.34 8.51 7.76
N THR A 97 13.82 8.72 6.52
CA THR A 97 13.00 9.33 5.47
C THR A 97 11.74 8.51 5.19
N PHE A 98 11.90 7.21 5.03
CA PHE A 98 10.75 6.35 4.72
C PHE A 98 9.73 6.37 5.86
N LYS A 99 10.19 6.25 7.09
CA LYS A 99 9.30 6.27 8.26
C LYS A 99 8.55 7.59 8.37
N SER A 100 9.23 8.70 8.10
CA SER A 100 8.59 10.02 8.12
C SER A 100 7.46 10.11 7.09
N ILE A 101 7.69 9.56 5.91
CA ILE A 101 6.67 9.55 4.84
C ILE A 101 5.47 8.70 5.26
N VAL A 102 5.73 7.51 5.81
CA VAL A 102 4.67 6.62 6.28
C VAL A 102 3.83 7.28 7.38
N ASP A 103 4.50 7.89 8.34
CA ASP A 103 3.83 8.53 9.47
C ASP A 103 2.98 9.72 9.03
N LEU A 104 3.51 10.54 8.14
CA LEU A 104 2.77 11.69 7.62
C LEU A 104 1.58 11.25 6.78
N ARG A 105 1.76 10.22 5.97
CA ARG A 105 0.66 9.67 5.17
C ARG A 105 -0.47 9.19 6.07
N ALA A 106 -0.14 8.44 7.12
CA ALA A 106 -1.13 7.94 8.06
C ALA A 106 -1.89 9.10 8.73
N LYS A 107 -1.17 10.14 9.12
CA LYS A 107 -1.77 11.32 9.73
C LYS A 107 -2.74 12.01 8.77
N ARG A 108 -2.33 12.20 7.52
CA ARG A 108 -3.18 12.84 6.52
C ARG A 108 -4.44 12.05 6.23
N ILE A 109 -4.33 10.72 6.18
CA ILE A 109 -5.48 9.85 5.99
C ILE A 109 -6.44 9.99 7.16
N GLN A 110 -5.93 10.01 8.38
CA GLN A 110 -6.77 10.15 9.56
C GLN A 110 -7.48 11.50 9.60
N GLU A 111 -6.76 12.56 9.28
CA GLU A 111 -7.35 13.90 9.22
C GLU A 111 -8.46 13.99 8.17
N ALA A 112 -8.24 13.35 7.02
CA ALA A 112 -9.25 13.34 5.96
C ALA A 112 -10.51 12.60 6.40
N LYS A 113 -10.34 11.49 7.12
CA LYS A 113 -11.49 10.74 7.65
C LYS A 113 -12.27 11.56 8.68
N GLU A 114 -11.58 12.28 9.52
CA GLU A 114 -12.24 13.12 10.52
C GLU A 114 -13.01 14.26 9.87
N ARG A 115 -12.41 14.90 8.86
CA ARG A 115 -13.12 15.95 8.11
C ARG A 115 -14.38 15.41 7.44
N ALA A 116 -14.28 14.23 6.84
CA ALA A 116 -15.44 13.61 6.19
C ALA A 116 -16.56 13.33 7.19
N LYS A 117 -16.22 12.89 8.40
CA LYS A 117 -17.21 12.65 9.45
C LYS A 117 -17.90 13.94 9.87
N GLU A 118 -17.14 15.01 10.04
CA GLU A 118 -17.70 16.29 10.46
C GLU A 118 -18.59 16.88 9.37
N GLU A 119 -18.18 16.78 8.11
CA GLU A 119 -19.01 17.24 7.01
C GLU A 119 -20.31 16.46 6.92
N ALA A 120 -20.26 15.15 7.15
CA ALA A 120 -21.46 14.31 7.15
C ALA A 120 -22.40 14.71 8.27
N LYS A 121 -21.88 15.01 9.47
CA LYS A 121 -22.69 15.49 10.58
C LYS A 121 -23.31 16.84 10.28
N ALA A 122 -22.55 17.75 9.69
CA ALA A 122 -23.05 19.06 9.34
C ALA A 122 -24.19 18.98 8.34
N ARG A 123 -24.10 18.07 7.38
CA ARG A 123 -25.17 17.89 6.39
C ARG A 123 -26.44 17.33 6.99
N LYS A 124 -26.35 16.57 8.07
CA LYS A 124 -27.51 16.00 8.75
C LYS A 124 -28.19 16.96 9.73
N ALA A 125 -27.49 17.97 10.14
CA ALA A 125 -27.99 18.92 11.13
C ALA A 125 -29.07 19.85 10.54
#